data_8c9a0bb0e7c49ba151b0def82c3a6e86
#
_entry.id   8c9a0bb0e7c49ba151b0def82c3a6e86
#
_cell.length_a   1.000
_cell.length_b   1.000
_cell.length_c   1.000
_cell.angle_alpha   90.00
_cell.angle_beta   90.00
_cell.angle_gamma   90.00
#
_symmetry.space_group_name_H-M   'P 1'
#
loop_
_entity.id
_entity.type
_entity.pdbx_description
1 polymer ?
#
loop_
_entity_poly.entity_id
_entity_poly.type
_entity_poly.pdbx_seq_one_letter_code
_entity_poly.pdbx_strand_id
1 'polypeptide(L)' 'MNPRVVSVEAISNSTLKLSFENQEIKLFDASPFFEKGIFQELKDFNYFKQASVAFGSVEWPHEQDFSNDTLYLLSTPLNS' A
#
# COMPACT_ATOMS: atom_id res chain seq x y z
N MET A 1 -5.02 5.35 17.48
CA MET A 1 -5.52 5.30 16.09
C MET A 1 -4.38 5.64 15.13
N ASN A 2 -4.24 4.87 14.07
CA ASN A 2 -3.14 5.10 13.13
C ASN A 2 -3.52 6.18 12.11
N PRO A 3 -2.51 6.92 11.59
CA PRO A 3 -2.80 7.97 10.61
C PRO A 3 -3.30 7.39 9.30
N ARG A 4 -3.99 8.23 8.53
CA ARG A 4 -4.53 7.85 7.23
C ARG A 4 -3.50 8.10 6.14
N VAL A 5 -3.57 7.28 5.09
CA VAL A 5 -2.74 7.49 3.90
C VAL A 5 -3.30 8.66 3.11
N VAL A 6 -2.43 9.55 2.65
CA VAL A 6 -2.83 10.68 1.80
C VAL A 6 -2.29 10.55 0.39
N SER A 7 -1.23 9.75 0.15
CA SER A 7 -0.78 9.47 -1.21
C SER A 7 -0.10 8.11 -1.26
N VAL A 8 -0.10 7.49 -2.44
CA VAL A 8 0.50 6.18 -2.67
C VAL A 8 1.15 6.16 -4.04
N GLU A 9 2.31 5.49 -4.11
CA GLU A 9 3.04 5.33 -5.36
C GLU A 9 3.72 3.96 -5.37
N ALA A 10 3.53 3.19 -6.44
CA ALA A 10 4.26 1.94 -6.61
C ALA A 10 5.66 2.26 -7.12
N ILE A 11 6.68 1.99 -6.31
CA ILE A 11 8.06 2.32 -6.65
C ILE A 11 8.87 1.12 -7.11
N SER A 12 8.30 -0.09 -6.99
CA SER A 12 8.88 -1.32 -7.51
C SER A 12 7.77 -2.32 -7.70
N ASN A 13 8.12 -3.55 -8.12
CA ASN A 13 7.12 -4.59 -8.39
C ASN A 13 6.29 -4.99 -7.16
N SER A 14 6.76 -4.69 -5.96
CA SER A 14 6.09 -5.12 -4.75
C SER A 14 6.05 -4.07 -3.65
N THR A 15 6.60 -2.88 -3.88
CA THR A 15 6.72 -1.88 -2.82
C THR A 15 5.89 -0.64 -3.13
N LEU A 16 5.12 -0.22 -2.15
CA LEU A 16 4.36 1.03 -2.20
C LEU A 16 5.05 2.05 -1.31
N LYS A 17 5.22 3.26 -1.84
CA LYS A 17 5.65 4.40 -1.04
C LYS A 17 4.38 5.12 -0.58
N LEU A 18 4.24 5.26 0.73
CA LEU A 18 3.05 5.81 1.35
C LEU A 18 3.38 7.11 2.07
N SER A 19 2.56 8.13 1.84
CA SER A 19 2.60 9.34 2.65
C SER A 19 1.37 9.35 3.54
N PHE A 20 1.57 9.64 4.81
CA PHE A 20 0.50 9.65 5.81
C PHE A 20 0.15 11.07 6.22
N GLU A 21 -1.04 11.26 6.78
CA GLU A 21 -1.53 12.59 7.17
C GLU A 21 -0.66 13.26 8.22
N ASN A 22 0.11 12.48 9.01
CA ASN A 22 1.03 13.01 10.00
C ASN A 22 2.41 13.32 9.41
N GLN A 23 2.51 13.34 8.07
CA GLN A 23 3.70 13.66 7.29
C GLN A 23 4.79 12.59 7.32
N GLU A 24 4.52 11.42 7.89
CA GLU A 24 5.45 10.30 7.76
C GLU A 24 5.39 9.73 6.35
N ILE A 25 6.56 9.31 5.85
CA ILE A 25 6.67 8.60 4.58
C ILE A 25 7.23 7.22 4.89
N LYS A 26 6.52 6.17 4.46
CA LYS A 26 6.90 4.80 4.78
C LYS A 26 6.83 3.93 3.52
N LEU A 27 7.56 2.83 3.55
CA LEU A 27 7.57 1.85 2.46
C LEU A 27 6.86 0.59 2.91
N PHE A 28 5.91 0.14 2.11
CA PHE A 28 5.14 -1.05 2.39
C PHE A 28 5.47 -2.12 1.37
N ASP A 29 6.00 -3.27 1.84
CA ASP A 29 6.28 -4.41 0.98
C ASP A 29 5.04 -5.29 0.93
N ALA A 30 4.39 -5.33 -0.23
CA ALA A 30 3.16 -6.09 -0.42
C ALA A 30 3.43 -7.56 -0.80
N SER A 31 4.68 -7.94 -1.05
CA SER A 31 4.98 -9.27 -1.56
C SER A 31 4.50 -10.41 -0.66
N PRO A 32 4.52 -10.30 0.68
CA PRO A 32 4.01 -11.39 1.52
C PRO A 32 2.54 -11.71 1.28
N PHE A 33 1.78 -10.78 0.68
CA PHE A 33 0.35 -10.96 0.44
C PHE A 33 0.03 -11.49 -0.95
N PHE A 34 1.01 -11.53 -1.86
CA PHE A 34 0.77 -11.83 -3.27
C PHE A 34 0.24 -13.25 -3.52
N GLU A 35 0.47 -14.18 -2.59
CA GLU A 35 -0.02 -15.55 -2.75
C GLU A 35 -1.39 -15.77 -2.14
N LYS A 36 -2.01 -14.73 -1.59
CA LYS A 36 -3.26 -14.85 -0.82
C LYS A 36 -4.45 -14.41 -1.64
N GLY A 37 -5.25 -15.37 -2.10
CA GLY A 37 -6.56 -15.11 -2.69
C GLY A 37 -6.57 -14.01 -3.74
N ILE A 38 -7.38 -13.00 -3.51
CA ILE A 38 -7.56 -11.91 -4.48
C ILE A 38 -6.30 -11.07 -4.68
N PHE A 39 -5.33 -11.16 -3.77
CA PHE A 39 -4.10 -10.39 -3.91
C PHE A 39 -3.14 -10.95 -4.95
N GLN A 40 -3.39 -12.14 -5.47
CA GLN A 40 -2.51 -12.71 -6.50
C GLN A 40 -2.45 -11.83 -7.75
N GLU A 41 -3.50 -11.08 -8.02
CA GLU A 41 -3.53 -10.17 -9.17
C GLU A 41 -2.47 -9.07 -9.07
N LEU A 42 -2.04 -8.75 -7.84
CA LEU A 42 -1.02 -7.73 -7.61
C LEU A 42 0.37 -8.14 -8.09
N LYS A 43 0.56 -9.40 -8.45
CA LYS A 43 1.83 -9.86 -9.03
C LYS A 43 2.12 -9.19 -10.38
N ASP A 44 1.05 -8.77 -11.08
CA ASP A 44 1.20 -8.06 -12.34
C ASP A 44 1.47 -6.59 -12.03
N PHE A 45 2.67 -6.10 -12.35
CA PHE A 45 3.03 -4.73 -12.03
C PHE A 45 2.11 -3.71 -12.70
N ASN A 46 1.65 -3.99 -13.92
CA ASN A 46 0.73 -3.08 -14.60
C ASN A 46 -0.57 -2.90 -13.81
N TYR A 47 -0.96 -3.92 -13.08
CA TYR A 47 -2.12 -3.82 -12.19
C TYR A 47 -1.72 -3.22 -10.84
N PHE A 48 -0.60 -3.65 -10.28
CA PHE A 48 -0.15 -3.20 -8.96
C PHE A 48 0.01 -1.68 -8.92
N LYS A 49 0.53 -1.08 -9.98
CA LYS A 49 0.74 0.38 -10.04
C LYS A 49 -0.55 1.18 -10.11
N GLN A 50 -1.71 0.53 -10.22
CA GLN A 50 -3.00 1.21 -10.21
C GLN A 50 -3.53 1.46 -8.80
N ALA A 51 -2.73 1.21 -7.79
CA ALA A 51 -3.08 1.52 -6.40
C ALA A 51 -3.51 2.98 -6.27
N SER A 52 -4.56 3.22 -5.50
CA SER A 52 -5.04 4.57 -5.24
C SER A 52 -5.49 4.70 -3.79
N VAL A 53 -5.52 5.94 -3.31
CA VAL A 53 -5.98 6.22 -1.96
C VAL A 53 -7.50 6.35 -1.95
N ALA A 54 -8.15 5.70 -0.99
CA ALA A 54 -9.58 5.81 -0.78
C ALA A 54 -9.86 5.79 0.72
N PHE A 55 -10.42 6.87 1.23
CA PHE A 55 -10.80 6.99 2.64
C PHE A 55 -9.64 6.69 3.59
N GLY A 56 -8.43 7.11 3.22
CA GLY A 56 -7.25 6.91 4.06
C GLY A 56 -6.61 5.54 3.94
N SER A 57 -7.16 4.66 3.11
CA SER A 57 -6.63 3.33 2.82
C SER A 57 -6.16 3.27 1.38
N VAL A 58 -5.58 2.15 0.96
CA VAL A 58 -5.14 1.94 -0.42
C VAL A 58 -5.98 0.84 -1.04
N GLU A 59 -6.46 1.06 -2.26
CA GLU A 59 -7.27 0.08 -2.95
C GLU A 59 -6.87 -0.04 -4.41
N TRP A 60 -7.35 -1.12 -5.06
CA TRP A 60 -7.16 -1.41 -6.48
C TRP A 60 -8.54 -1.60 -7.13
N PRO A 61 -8.61 -1.50 -8.48
CA PRO A 61 -9.92 -1.56 -9.17
C PRO A 61 -10.76 -2.81 -8.92
N HIS A 62 -10.14 -3.96 -8.67
CA HIS A 62 -10.88 -5.22 -8.48
C HIS A 62 -11.06 -5.54 -6.99
N GLU A 63 -11.22 -4.50 -6.16
CA GLU A 63 -11.65 -4.60 -4.76
C GLU A 63 -10.56 -5.07 -3.77
N GLN A 64 -9.31 -5.27 -4.21
CA GLN A 64 -8.24 -5.47 -3.24
C GLN A 64 -8.04 -4.16 -2.47
N ASP A 65 -7.82 -4.27 -1.16
CA ASP A 65 -7.52 -3.09 -0.37
C ASP A 65 -6.65 -3.46 0.84
N PHE A 66 -5.99 -2.46 1.37
CA PHE A 66 -5.27 -2.55 2.65
C PHE A 66 -5.73 -1.38 3.50
N SER A 67 -6.15 -1.67 4.73
CA SER A 67 -6.55 -0.62 5.66
C SER A 67 -5.35 0.23 6.07
N ASN A 68 -5.63 1.46 6.49
CA ASN A 68 -4.56 2.33 6.97
C ASN A 68 -3.82 1.71 8.17
N ASP A 69 -4.53 0.98 9.03
CA ASP A 69 -3.89 0.32 10.16
C ASP A 69 -2.86 -0.71 9.69
N THR A 70 -3.23 -1.57 8.75
CA THR A 70 -2.33 -2.58 8.21
C THR A 70 -1.12 -1.92 7.56
N LEU A 71 -1.37 -0.89 6.74
CA LEU A 71 -0.30 -0.22 6.02
C LEU A 71 0.66 0.47 6.98
N TYR A 72 0.13 1.15 7.99
CA TYR A 72 0.98 1.88 8.92
C TYR A 72 1.83 0.94 9.78
N LEU A 73 1.21 -0.12 10.30
CA LEU A 73 1.89 -1.03 11.22
C LEU A 73 2.92 -1.93 10.53
N LEU A 74 2.69 -2.29 9.27
CA LEU A 74 3.58 -3.22 8.55
C LEU A 74 4.59 -2.53 7.64
N SER A 75 4.48 -1.22 7.45
CA SER A 75 5.46 -0.50 6.63
C SER A 75 6.64 -0.04 7.48
N THR A 76 7.74 0.29 6.80
CA THR A 76 8.95 0.76 7.46
C THR A 76 9.21 2.23 7.09
N PRO A 77 9.73 3.02 8.03
CA PRO A 77 10.04 4.43 7.73
C PRO A 77 11.07 4.55 6.62
N LEU A 78 10.85 5.52 5.72
CA LEU A 78 11.76 5.74 4.61
C LEU A 78 13.15 6.15 5.07
N ASN A 79 13.23 6.89 6.17
CA ASN A 79 14.47 7.45 6.69
C ASN A 79 14.99 6.69 7.90
N SER A 80 14.78 5.40 7.96
CA SER A 80 15.27 4.60 9.09
C SER A 80 16.75 4.31 8.98
#